data_e2d976815a6ac1e27e01f08e95a3d8ac
#
_entry.id   e2d976815a6ac1e27e01f08e95a3d8ac
#
_cell.length_a   1.000
_cell.length_b   1.000
_cell.length_c   1.000
_cell.angle_alpha   90.00
_cell.angle_beta   90.00
_cell.angle_gamma   90.00
#
_symmetry.space_group_name_H-M   'P 1'
#
loop_
_entity.id
_entity.type
_entity.pdbx_description
1 polymer ?
#
loop_
_entity_poly.entity_id
_entity_poly.type
_entity_poly.pdbx_seq_one_letter_code
_entity_poly.pdbx_strand_id
1 'polypeptide(L)'
;RDTDRSRGLGDVYKRQVEFLTQAEKHLGMKVNYVRTMQEVKQCPTNIMVTNYERVRDGEDGIRIEPSYFTVTSLDEASVLRGFGTKTYQEFLPLFAEVPYRFVATATPSPNRYKELIHYAGYLGVMDTGQALTRFFQRDSTKANNLTLYPHKEKEFWLWISTWALFLTKPSDLCYPDTGYELPELRVHEEVVSVDNSTAGTDRDGQVKMFREAALGLVDAAKERRDNMTEKIARVVEIINRSENKDDHFLLWHDLEAEREALCKAIPGCKAVYGSQDDEKADRVIADFKDGRLKYLAAKPEMLGEGLNFQYHCHKAIMFIDYRFNDKFQAIARIYRFMQQHPVDLYLVYAESEGEIYKSFMQKWAQHRQMVARMTDIVRKNGLFGLQAEEKMMRWMFASREEKSGKLWKAINNDNVLECQKMEDNSVDLIVTSIPFSNHYEYTPTYNDFGHNEDNSKFFEQMDYLTPELMRILKPGRLACIHVKDRVLFGNATGDGMPTIDPFSEMTVFHYLKHGFRYMGRITVDTDVVRENNQTYRLGYTEMCKDGSKMGIGCPEYVLLFRKLPSDTSRAYADLPVTKNKSEYSLARWQIDAHASWKSSGNSLLSYEDMKGTGIDTVSYTHLRAHETDQYLV
;
A
#
# COMPACT_ATOMS: atom_id res chain seq x y z
N ARG A 1 -4.88 -26.43 0.17
CA ARG A 1 -5.73 -27.04 1.21
C ARG A 1 -4.88 -27.97 2.04
N ASP A 2 -4.09 -27.74 2.98
CA ASP A 2 -3.43 -28.61 3.96
C ASP A 2 -2.12 -28.03 4.52
N THR A 3 -1.85 -26.75 4.26
CA THR A 3 -0.66 -26.07 4.81
C THR A 3 -0.87 -25.52 6.24
N ASP A 4 -2.10 -25.45 6.73
CA ASP A 4 -2.41 -24.91 8.08
C ASP A 4 -2.42 -25.96 9.20
N ARG A 5 -2.38 -27.24 8.86
CA ARG A 5 -2.40 -28.32 9.88
C ARG A 5 -1.03 -28.76 10.41
N SER A 6 0.07 -28.27 9.83
CA SER A 6 1.42 -28.67 10.22
C SER A 6 2.15 -27.69 11.16
N ARG A 7 1.52 -26.60 11.57
CA ARG A 7 2.02 -25.79 12.69
C ARG A 7 1.64 -26.50 13.97
N GLY A 8 2.54 -27.34 14.46
CA GLY A 8 2.32 -28.11 15.65
C GLY A 8 2.02 -27.23 16.87
N LEU A 9 1.07 -27.63 17.70
CA LEU A 9 0.74 -27.01 19.00
C LEU A 9 1.98 -26.70 19.85
N GLY A 10 3.08 -27.45 19.70
CA GLY A 10 4.34 -27.27 20.38
C GLY A 10 5.09 -25.97 20.07
N ASP A 11 5.08 -25.49 18.83
CA ASP A 11 5.80 -24.27 18.42
C ASP A 11 5.17 -23.01 19.02
N VAL A 12 3.85 -22.97 19.09
CA VAL A 12 3.09 -21.87 19.70
C VAL A 12 3.38 -21.78 21.19
N TYR A 13 3.46 -22.92 21.89
CA TYR A 13 3.73 -22.98 23.31
C TYR A 13 5.15 -22.49 23.68
N LYS A 14 6.16 -22.83 22.88
CA LYS A 14 7.57 -22.44 23.12
C LYS A 14 7.79 -20.94 22.98
N ARG A 15 7.22 -20.31 21.95
CA ARG A 15 7.27 -18.85 21.77
C ARG A 15 6.64 -18.11 22.93
N GLN A 16 5.56 -18.64 23.45
CA GLN A 16 4.83 -18.06 24.57
C GLN A 16 5.65 -18.09 25.86
N VAL A 17 6.27 -19.22 26.18
CA VAL A 17 7.12 -19.36 27.38
C VAL A 17 8.31 -18.42 27.32
N GLU A 18 8.96 -18.28 26.18
CA GLU A 18 10.11 -17.36 26.05
C GLU A 18 9.67 -15.90 26.16
N PHE A 19 8.54 -15.51 25.57
CA PHE A 19 7.97 -14.17 25.71
C PHE A 19 7.64 -13.83 27.17
N LEU A 20 6.98 -14.73 27.87
CA LEU A 20 6.64 -14.58 29.30
C LEU A 20 7.90 -14.44 30.16
N THR A 21 8.89 -15.29 29.92
CA THR A 21 10.18 -15.27 30.64
C THR A 21 10.95 -13.98 30.38
N GLN A 22 10.99 -13.51 29.15
CA GLN A 22 11.68 -12.26 28.80
C GLN A 22 10.95 -11.03 29.35
N ALA A 23 9.63 -10.99 29.33
CA ALA A 23 8.85 -9.91 29.92
C ALA A 23 9.12 -9.77 31.42
N GLU A 24 9.17 -10.88 32.15
CA GLU A 24 9.50 -10.89 33.57
C GLU A 24 10.96 -10.50 33.84
N LYS A 25 11.90 -11.11 33.10
CA LYS A 25 13.35 -10.91 33.29
C LYS A 25 13.82 -9.50 32.94
N HIS A 26 13.34 -8.92 31.85
CA HIS A 26 13.83 -7.65 31.33
C HIS A 26 12.96 -6.46 31.69
N LEU A 27 11.65 -6.64 31.86
CA LEU A 27 10.72 -5.56 32.12
C LEU A 27 10.08 -5.63 33.52
N GLY A 28 10.31 -6.72 34.29
CA GLY A 28 9.67 -6.94 35.58
C GLY A 28 8.13 -7.12 35.48
N MET A 29 7.64 -7.43 34.27
CA MET A 29 6.20 -7.54 33.99
C MET A 29 5.74 -8.98 34.08
N LYS A 30 4.69 -9.22 34.88
CA LYS A 30 4.00 -10.50 34.89
C LYS A 30 2.97 -10.55 33.78
N VAL A 31 3.13 -11.49 32.87
CA VAL A 31 2.26 -11.72 31.73
C VAL A 31 1.70 -13.13 31.78
N ASN A 32 0.42 -13.32 31.51
CA ASN A 32 -0.22 -14.63 31.51
C ASN A 32 -0.66 -15.02 30.10
N TYR A 33 -0.45 -16.30 29.77
CA TYR A 33 -1.02 -16.88 28.57
C TYR A 33 -2.46 -17.33 28.81
N VAL A 34 -3.36 -16.94 27.91
CA VAL A 34 -4.79 -17.26 28.00
C VAL A 34 -5.29 -17.94 26.74
N ARG A 35 -6.18 -18.92 26.90
CA ARG A 35 -6.71 -19.75 25.81
C ARG A 35 -8.18 -19.51 25.53
N THR A 36 -8.92 -19.09 26.56
CA THR A 36 -10.37 -18.92 26.51
C THR A 36 -10.80 -17.61 27.17
N MET A 37 -12.01 -17.14 26.85
CA MET A 37 -12.60 -15.98 27.54
C MET A 37 -12.81 -16.21 29.03
N GLN A 38 -12.96 -17.45 29.48
CA GLN A 38 -13.06 -17.76 30.91
C GLN A 38 -11.72 -17.51 31.61
N GLU A 39 -10.61 -17.95 31.02
CA GLU A 39 -9.26 -17.68 31.53
C GLU A 39 -8.95 -16.18 31.53
N VAL A 40 -9.38 -15.43 30.49
CA VAL A 40 -9.26 -13.97 30.42
C VAL A 40 -9.93 -13.31 31.63
N LYS A 41 -11.17 -13.67 31.92
CA LYS A 41 -11.95 -13.11 33.05
C LYS A 41 -11.39 -13.46 34.41
N GLN A 42 -10.67 -14.57 34.55
CA GLN A 42 -10.05 -15.05 35.78
C GLN A 42 -8.57 -14.71 35.91
N CYS A 43 -7.99 -14.05 34.87
CA CYS A 43 -6.58 -13.76 34.84
C CYS A 43 -6.17 -12.80 35.98
N PRO A 44 -5.14 -13.12 36.77
CA PRO A 44 -4.69 -12.27 37.87
C PRO A 44 -3.92 -11.04 37.42
N THR A 45 -3.56 -10.93 36.13
CA THR A 45 -2.78 -9.80 35.56
C THR A 45 -3.59 -9.09 34.49
N ASN A 46 -3.24 -7.80 34.26
CA ASN A 46 -3.87 -7.00 33.21
C ASN A 46 -3.18 -7.18 31.84
N ILE A 47 -2.08 -7.94 31.78
CA ILE A 47 -1.33 -8.20 30.54
C ILE A 47 -1.44 -9.68 30.22
N MET A 48 -1.99 -9.96 29.05
CA MET A 48 -2.29 -11.32 28.58
C MET A 48 -1.73 -11.53 27.20
N VAL A 49 -1.33 -12.75 26.91
CA VAL A 49 -0.85 -13.19 25.58
C VAL A 49 -1.71 -14.35 25.10
N THR A 50 -2.05 -14.34 23.84
CA THR A 50 -2.74 -15.44 23.16
C THR A 50 -2.27 -15.54 21.71
N ASN A 51 -2.66 -16.57 20.99
CA ASN A 51 -2.35 -16.74 19.57
C ASN A 51 -3.50 -16.26 18.65
N TYR A 52 -3.17 -15.98 17.40
CA TYR A 52 -4.12 -15.45 16.42
C TYR A 52 -5.34 -16.35 16.18
N GLU A 53 -5.14 -17.66 16.16
CA GLU A 53 -6.19 -18.64 15.91
C GLU A 53 -7.30 -18.58 16.96
N ARG A 54 -6.95 -18.35 18.24
CA ARG A 54 -7.93 -18.25 19.33
C ARG A 54 -8.77 -16.99 19.27
N VAL A 55 -8.23 -15.95 18.65
CA VAL A 55 -8.96 -14.69 18.39
C VAL A 55 -9.78 -14.80 17.12
N ARG A 56 -9.23 -15.44 16.07
CA ARG A 56 -9.87 -15.57 14.77
C ARG A 56 -10.94 -16.66 14.74
N ASP A 57 -10.56 -17.87 15.08
CA ASP A 57 -11.39 -19.07 14.92
C ASP A 57 -12.02 -19.54 16.26
N GLY A 58 -11.30 -19.32 17.37
CA GLY A 58 -11.71 -19.79 18.70
C GLY A 58 -11.49 -21.30 18.91
N GLU A 59 -11.97 -21.79 20.04
CA GLU A 59 -12.05 -23.21 20.36
C GLU A 59 -13.53 -23.55 20.49
N ASP A 60 -14.00 -24.55 19.76
CA ASP A 60 -15.44 -24.91 19.66
C ASP A 60 -16.37 -23.74 19.28
N GLY A 61 -15.85 -22.80 18.46
CA GLY A 61 -16.58 -21.61 18.03
C GLY A 61 -16.64 -20.47 19.06
N ILE A 62 -16.00 -20.63 20.23
CA ILE A 62 -15.89 -19.59 21.24
C ILE A 62 -14.50 -18.96 21.14
N ARG A 63 -14.45 -17.72 20.70
CA ARG A 63 -13.20 -16.97 20.53
C ARG A 63 -12.94 -16.00 21.67
N ILE A 64 -11.69 -15.56 21.80
CA ILE A 64 -11.32 -14.44 22.65
C ILE A 64 -11.74 -13.15 21.94
N GLU A 65 -12.63 -12.37 22.56
CA GLU A 65 -13.20 -11.16 21.99
C GLU A 65 -12.26 -9.95 22.21
N PRO A 66 -11.69 -9.36 21.13
CA PRO A 66 -10.76 -8.23 21.25
C PRO A 66 -11.40 -6.99 21.89
N SER A 67 -12.68 -6.74 21.66
CA SER A 67 -13.42 -5.61 22.24
C SER A 67 -13.47 -5.60 23.77
N TYR A 68 -13.14 -6.73 24.43
CA TYR A 68 -12.98 -6.79 25.87
C TYR A 68 -11.75 -6.01 26.38
N PHE A 69 -10.77 -5.77 25.52
CA PHE A 69 -9.50 -5.14 25.88
C PHE A 69 -9.46 -3.68 25.45
N THR A 70 -8.91 -2.82 26.30
CA THR A 70 -8.66 -1.42 25.98
C THR A 70 -7.48 -1.26 25.02
N VAL A 71 -6.48 -2.14 25.14
CA VAL A 71 -5.25 -2.10 24.33
C VAL A 71 -5.00 -3.48 23.76
N THR A 72 -4.68 -3.55 22.49
CA THR A 72 -4.21 -4.77 21.82
C THR A 72 -2.93 -4.50 21.02
N SER A 73 -2.04 -5.49 20.99
CA SER A 73 -0.82 -5.46 20.20
C SER A 73 -0.68 -6.77 19.42
N LEU A 74 -0.45 -6.67 18.12
CA LEU A 74 -0.16 -7.82 17.27
C LEU A 74 1.34 -7.91 17.05
N ASP A 75 1.97 -8.96 17.57
CA ASP A 75 3.36 -9.28 17.29
C ASP A 75 3.45 -10.11 16.02
N GLU A 76 4.52 -9.94 15.24
CA GLU A 76 4.66 -10.51 13.89
C GLU A 76 3.43 -10.24 12.99
N ALA A 77 2.98 -8.99 13.00
CA ALA A 77 1.78 -8.53 12.28
C ALA A 77 1.88 -8.67 10.75
N SER A 78 2.95 -9.28 10.25
CA SER A 78 3.14 -9.58 8.83
C SER A 78 1.97 -10.37 8.20
N VAL A 79 1.15 -11.03 9.00
CA VAL A 79 -0.10 -11.69 8.57
C VAL A 79 -1.14 -10.73 7.98
N LEU A 80 -1.07 -9.43 8.34
CA LEU A 80 -1.97 -8.40 7.85
C LEU A 80 -1.58 -7.83 6.47
N ARG A 81 -0.44 -8.21 5.88
CA ARG A 81 0.06 -7.65 4.60
C ARG A 81 -0.80 -7.94 3.39
N GLY A 82 -1.63 -8.95 3.44
CA GLY A 82 -2.48 -9.36 2.32
C GLY A 82 -3.93 -8.95 2.51
N PHE A 83 -4.42 -7.98 1.74
CA PHE A 83 -5.82 -7.55 1.78
C PHE A 83 -6.83 -8.71 1.63
N GLY A 84 -6.51 -9.70 0.77
CA GLY A 84 -7.36 -10.87 0.52
C GLY A 84 -7.16 -12.04 1.47
N THR A 85 -6.32 -11.91 2.51
CA THR A 85 -6.11 -13.01 3.46
C THR A 85 -7.29 -13.11 4.43
N LYS A 86 -7.67 -14.34 4.79
CA LYS A 86 -8.73 -14.59 5.79
C LYS A 86 -8.46 -13.82 7.08
N THR A 87 -7.23 -13.86 7.57
CA THR A 87 -6.85 -13.18 8.82
C THR A 87 -7.07 -11.66 8.74
N TYR A 88 -6.68 -11.00 7.64
CA TYR A 88 -6.90 -9.56 7.49
C TYR A 88 -8.39 -9.22 7.47
N GLN A 89 -9.16 -9.94 6.66
CA GLN A 89 -10.61 -9.69 6.50
C GLN A 89 -11.40 -9.90 7.80
N GLU A 90 -10.99 -10.86 8.62
CA GLU A 90 -11.64 -11.13 9.89
C GLU A 90 -11.15 -10.21 11.02
N PHE A 91 -9.86 -9.87 11.05
CA PHE A 91 -9.31 -9.01 12.11
C PHE A 91 -9.77 -7.56 11.99
N LEU A 92 -9.97 -7.05 10.79
CA LEU A 92 -10.40 -5.68 10.60
C LEU A 92 -11.69 -5.35 11.38
N PRO A 93 -12.81 -6.07 11.20
CA PRO A 93 -14.03 -5.83 11.97
C PRO A 93 -13.90 -6.23 13.45
N LEU A 94 -13.16 -7.32 13.77
CA LEU A 94 -13.01 -7.81 15.13
C LEU A 94 -12.33 -6.82 16.07
N PHE A 95 -11.35 -6.08 15.55
CA PHE A 95 -10.58 -5.12 16.33
C PHE A 95 -11.09 -3.67 16.17
N ALA A 96 -12.14 -3.44 15.38
CA ALA A 96 -12.62 -2.08 15.07
C ALA A 96 -12.98 -1.28 16.34
N GLU A 97 -13.55 -1.93 17.34
CA GLU A 97 -13.98 -1.29 18.59
C GLU A 97 -12.88 -1.20 19.66
N VAL A 98 -11.69 -1.75 19.41
CA VAL A 98 -10.58 -1.67 20.36
C VAL A 98 -9.98 -0.25 20.33
N PRO A 99 -9.96 0.48 21.47
CA PRO A 99 -9.52 1.88 21.48
C PRO A 99 -8.06 2.08 21.05
N TYR A 100 -7.15 1.23 21.53
CA TYR A 100 -5.73 1.35 21.23
C TYR A 100 -5.20 0.06 20.58
N ARG A 101 -4.76 0.18 19.36
CA ARG A 101 -4.24 -0.93 18.55
C ARG A 101 -2.80 -0.68 18.17
N PHE A 102 -1.95 -1.69 18.35
CA PHE A 102 -0.55 -1.67 17.97
C PHE A 102 -0.22 -2.86 17.09
N VAL A 103 0.78 -2.70 16.25
CA VAL A 103 1.35 -3.77 15.41
C VAL A 103 2.86 -3.71 15.48
N ALA A 104 3.50 -4.87 15.54
CA ALA A 104 4.95 -5.00 15.48
C ALA A 104 5.33 -6.05 14.45
N THR A 105 6.33 -5.78 13.63
CA THR A 105 6.88 -6.75 12.68
C THR A 105 8.28 -6.35 12.21
N ALA A 106 9.16 -7.33 12.05
CA ALA A 106 10.49 -7.11 11.49
C ALA A 106 10.47 -6.95 9.95
N THR A 107 9.41 -7.40 9.28
CA THR A 107 9.28 -7.41 7.82
C THR A 107 7.97 -6.78 7.34
N PRO A 108 7.79 -5.46 7.51
CA PRO A 108 6.51 -4.82 7.25
C PRO A 108 6.12 -4.80 5.77
N SER A 109 7.07 -4.72 4.85
CA SER A 109 6.82 -4.61 3.41
C SER A 109 7.95 -5.25 2.56
N PRO A 110 8.09 -6.57 2.59
CA PRO A 110 9.19 -7.24 1.90
C PRO A 110 9.03 -7.29 0.38
N ASN A 111 7.80 -7.21 -0.12
CA ASN A 111 7.54 -7.34 -1.55
C ASN A 111 7.22 -6.01 -2.22
N ARG A 112 6.32 -5.21 -1.62
CA ARG A 112 5.82 -3.95 -2.22
C ARG A 112 5.39 -2.98 -1.16
N TYR A 113 5.67 -1.70 -1.33
CA TYR A 113 5.28 -0.63 -0.38
C TYR A 113 3.78 -0.56 -0.08
N LYS A 114 2.93 -1.01 -1.01
CA LYS A 114 1.49 -1.11 -0.76
C LYS A 114 1.11 -2.00 0.43
N GLU A 115 2.00 -2.91 0.86
CA GLU A 115 1.73 -3.76 2.03
C GLU A 115 1.64 -2.93 3.32
N LEU A 116 2.31 -1.78 3.38
CA LEU A 116 2.28 -0.87 4.54
C LEU A 116 0.89 -0.27 4.79
N ILE A 117 0.11 -0.03 3.75
CA ILE A 117 -1.21 0.59 3.91
C ILE A 117 -2.24 -0.31 4.59
N HIS A 118 -2.03 -1.63 4.58
CA HIS A 118 -2.93 -2.56 5.26
C HIS A 118 -2.83 -2.42 6.78
N TYR A 119 -1.65 -2.11 7.30
CA TYR A 119 -1.50 -1.79 8.72
C TYR A 119 -2.24 -0.50 9.08
N ALA A 120 -2.17 0.54 8.23
CA ALA A 120 -2.92 1.77 8.44
C ALA A 120 -4.43 1.52 8.51
N GLY A 121 -4.96 0.65 7.64
CA GLY A 121 -6.36 0.23 7.67
C GLY A 121 -6.73 -0.48 8.99
N TYR A 122 -5.92 -1.43 9.44
CA TYR A 122 -6.14 -2.12 10.72
C TYR A 122 -6.05 -1.17 11.91
N LEU A 123 -5.10 -0.25 11.90
CA LEU A 123 -4.92 0.74 12.98
C LEU A 123 -5.99 1.84 12.97
N GLY A 124 -6.80 1.94 11.92
CA GLY A 124 -7.82 2.97 11.76
C GLY A 124 -7.28 4.35 11.40
N VAL A 125 -6.05 4.41 10.87
CA VAL A 125 -5.40 5.67 10.45
C VAL A 125 -5.99 6.20 9.15
N MET A 126 -6.20 5.29 8.18
CA MET A 126 -6.79 5.60 6.88
C MET A 126 -7.33 4.33 6.26
N ASP A 127 -8.48 4.42 5.60
CA ASP A 127 -9.02 3.28 4.83
C ASP A 127 -8.04 2.84 3.74
N THR A 128 -7.89 1.52 3.59
CA THR A 128 -6.94 0.93 2.62
C THR A 128 -7.22 1.37 1.17
N GLY A 129 -8.48 1.51 0.79
CA GLY A 129 -8.87 1.97 -0.55
C GLY A 129 -8.50 3.43 -0.78
N GLN A 130 -8.71 4.28 0.23
CA GLN A 130 -8.29 5.69 0.20
C GLN A 130 -6.77 5.83 0.08
N ALA A 131 -6.01 5.09 0.90
CA ALA A 131 -4.55 5.12 0.85
C ALA A 131 -4.01 4.62 -0.50
N LEU A 132 -4.61 3.59 -1.08
CA LEU A 132 -4.26 3.10 -2.43
C LEU A 132 -4.47 4.18 -3.49
N THR A 133 -5.63 4.81 -3.48
CA THR A 133 -5.96 5.86 -4.45
C THR A 133 -5.05 7.08 -4.31
N ARG A 134 -4.73 7.45 -3.08
CA ARG A 134 -3.92 8.62 -2.79
C ARG A 134 -2.46 8.47 -3.21
N PHE A 135 -1.85 7.30 -2.97
CA PHE A 135 -0.41 7.13 -3.07
C PHE A 135 0.04 6.24 -4.21
N PHE A 136 -0.84 5.41 -4.79
CA PHE A 136 -0.43 4.38 -5.74
C PHE A 136 -1.10 4.53 -7.10
N GLN A 137 -0.32 4.30 -8.15
CA GLN A 137 -0.79 4.20 -9.52
C GLN A 137 -0.67 2.77 -10.03
N ARG A 138 -1.46 2.44 -11.05
CA ARG A 138 -1.32 1.18 -11.75
C ARG A 138 -0.13 1.22 -12.68
N ASP A 139 0.65 0.16 -12.65
CA ASP A 139 1.69 -0.07 -13.64
C ASP A 139 1.01 -0.51 -14.95
N SER A 140 1.12 0.32 -15.98
CA SER A 140 0.53 0.05 -17.29
C SER A 140 1.14 -1.18 -17.99
N THR A 141 2.31 -1.63 -17.53
CA THR A 141 3.06 -2.75 -18.14
C THR A 141 2.75 -4.10 -17.51
N LYS A 142 2.19 -4.12 -16.30
CA LYS A 142 1.90 -5.36 -15.55
C LYS A 142 0.53 -5.30 -14.89
N ALA A 143 -0.37 -6.18 -15.28
CA ALA A 143 -1.69 -6.31 -14.65
C ALA A 143 -1.57 -6.49 -13.13
N ASN A 144 -2.41 -5.79 -12.36
CA ASN A 144 -2.47 -5.82 -10.89
C ASN A 144 -1.19 -5.34 -10.17
N ASN A 145 -0.27 -4.68 -10.85
CA ASN A 145 0.89 -4.08 -10.24
C ASN A 145 0.60 -2.61 -9.88
N LEU A 146 0.61 -2.32 -8.57
CA LEU A 146 0.47 -0.97 -8.05
C LEU A 146 1.85 -0.47 -7.63
N THR A 147 2.24 0.67 -8.16
CA THR A 147 3.49 1.36 -7.83
C THR A 147 3.19 2.70 -7.18
N LEU A 148 4.06 3.12 -6.29
CA LEU A 148 3.95 4.43 -5.65
C LEU A 148 4.11 5.52 -6.71
N TYR A 149 3.27 6.57 -6.67
CA TYR A 149 3.46 7.75 -7.51
C TYR A 149 4.83 8.38 -7.21
N PRO A 150 5.71 8.60 -8.20
CA PRO A 150 7.03 9.18 -7.95
C PRO A 150 6.97 10.55 -7.26
N HIS A 151 6.02 11.40 -7.63
CA HIS A 151 5.82 12.73 -7.03
C HIS A 151 5.19 12.68 -5.63
N LYS A 152 4.55 11.56 -5.24
CA LYS A 152 3.94 11.33 -3.93
C LYS A 152 4.86 10.56 -2.96
N GLU A 153 6.03 10.14 -3.40
CA GLU A 153 6.91 9.29 -2.58
C GLU A 153 7.27 9.96 -1.25
N LYS A 154 7.66 11.22 -1.28
CA LYS A 154 7.99 11.98 -0.06
C LYS A 154 6.80 12.11 0.88
N GLU A 155 5.63 12.42 0.33
CA GLU A 155 4.39 12.56 1.09
C GLU A 155 3.97 11.22 1.73
N PHE A 156 4.08 10.13 0.98
CA PHE A 156 3.81 8.78 1.49
C PHE A 156 4.68 8.42 2.70
N TRP A 157 6.00 8.67 2.63
CA TRP A 157 6.90 8.36 3.72
C TRP A 157 6.70 9.28 4.94
N LEU A 158 6.37 10.54 4.72
CA LEU A 158 5.98 11.44 5.80
C LEU A 158 4.68 10.97 6.46
N TRP A 159 3.68 10.58 5.70
CA TRP A 159 2.46 10.01 6.23
C TRP A 159 2.71 8.72 7.02
N ILE A 160 3.54 7.79 6.52
CA ILE A 160 3.92 6.59 7.27
C ILE A 160 4.56 6.99 8.62
N SER A 161 5.44 7.98 8.65
CA SER A 161 6.11 8.40 9.88
C SER A 161 5.19 9.01 10.96
N THR A 162 3.95 9.37 10.62
CA THR A 162 2.97 9.88 11.61
C THR A 162 2.37 8.80 12.49
N TRP A 163 2.37 7.56 12.05
CA TRP A 163 1.73 6.44 12.75
C TRP A 163 2.61 5.19 12.86
N ALA A 164 3.73 5.12 12.14
CA ALA A 164 4.65 3.99 12.16
C ALA A 164 6.07 4.44 12.50
N LEU A 165 6.76 3.62 13.30
CA LEU A 165 8.13 3.84 13.72
C LEU A 165 9.01 2.72 13.21
N PHE A 166 10.11 3.08 12.53
CA PHE A 166 11.12 2.15 12.06
C PHE A 166 12.43 2.40 12.84
N LEU A 167 12.82 1.42 13.63
CA LEU A 167 14.02 1.48 14.44
C LEU A 167 14.90 0.29 14.14
N THR A 168 16.18 0.53 13.99
CA THR A 168 17.21 -0.51 13.81
C THR A 168 18.20 -0.53 14.94
N LYS A 169 18.46 0.60 15.56
CA LYS A 169 19.45 0.77 16.61
C LYS A 169 19.16 2.02 17.46
N PRO A 170 19.73 2.12 18.66
CA PRO A 170 19.47 3.24 19.57
C PRO A 170 19.77 4.64 19.02
N SER A 171 20.76 4.77 18.11
CA SER A 171 21.07 6.07 17.50
C SER A 171 19.98 6.59 16.57
N ASP A 172 19.05 5.75 16.12
CA ASP A 172 17.86 6.20 15.41
C ASP A 172 16.96 7.07 16.31
N LEU A 173 17.13 6.93 17.64
CA LEU A 173 16.48 7.69 18.70
C LEU A 173 17.41 8.66 19.40
N CYS A 174 18.55 9.00 18.82
CA CYS A 174 19.57 9.86 19.41
C CYS A 174 20.23 9.31 20.70
N TYR A 175 20.16 8.00 20.94
CA TYR A 175 20.89 7.33 22.02
C TYR A 175 22.19 6.70 21.51
N PRO A 176 23.19 6.46 22.39
CA PRO A 176 24.41 5.77 21.99
C PRO A 176 24.16 4.33 21.53
N ASP A 177 24.84 3.89 20.48
CA ASP A 177 24.74 2.51 19.95
C ASP A 177 25.57 1.49 20.77
N THR A 178 26.19 1.89 21.86
CA THR A 178 27.04 1.02 22.69
C THR A 178 26.29 -0.26 23.10
N GLY A 179 26.83 -1.40 22.71
CA GLY A 179 26.23 -2.73 22.94
C GLY A 179 25.18 -3.15 21.90
N TYR A 180 24.82 -2.28 20.95
CA TYR A 180 23.89 -2.57 19.86
C TYR A 180 24.56 -2.62 18.49
N GLU A 181 25.87 -2.40 18.44
CA GLU A 181 26.63 -2.54 17.20
C GLU A 181 26.69 -4.01 16.80
N LEU A 182 26.15 -4.30 15.62
CA LEU A 182 26.25 -5.65 15.07
C LEU A 182 27.61 -5.82 14.37
N PRO A 183 28.25 -6.98 14.53
CA PRO A 183 29.46 -7.29 13.80
C PRO A 183 29.14 -7.41 12.28
N GLU A 184 30.20 -7.56 11.50
CA GLU A 184 30.06 -7.71 10.04
C GLU A 184 29.23 -8.95 9.68
N LEU A 185 28.27 -8.80 8.75
CA LEU A 185 27.55 -9.90 8.10
C LEU A 185 28.21 -10.20 6.76
N ARG A 186 28.84 -11.35 6.64
CA ARG A 186 29.48 -11.84 5.43
C ARG A 186 28.56 -12.83 4.73
N VAL A 187 28.09 -12.44 3.55
CA VAL A 187 27.23 -13.30 2.75
C VAL A 187 28.07 -13.98 1.68
N HIS A 188 28.16 -15.30 1.76
CA HIS A 188 28.89 -16.15 0.84
C HIS A 188 27.93 -16.80 -0.15
N GLU A 189 28.19 -16.60 -1.43
CA GLU A 189 27.43 -17.22 -2.52
C GLU A 189 28.07 -18.56 -2.88
N GLU A 190 27.33 -19.66 -2.72
CA GLU A 190 27.82 -21.01 -2.96
C GLU A 190 26.96 -21.68 -4.04
N VAL A 191 27.43 -21.55 -5.28
CA VAL A 191 26.75 -22.11 -6.46
C VAL A 191 27.18 -23.55 -6.67
N VAL A 192 26.21 -24.41 -6.94
CA VAL A 192 26.44 -25.83 -7.24
C VAL A 192 26.12 -26.08 -8.70
N SER A 193 27.05 -26.68 -9.43
CA SER A 193 26.86 -27.04 -10.83
C SER A 193 25.79 -28.12 -10.98
N VAL A 194 24.98 -27.98 -12.00
CA VAL A 194 23.89 -28.91 -12.31
C VAL A 194 24.34 -29.93 -13.33
N ASP A 195 24.10 -31.21 -13.05
CA ASP A 195 24.29 -32.26 -14.05
C ASP A 195 23.17 -32.20 -15.12
N ASN A 196 23.52 -31.68 -16.30
CA ASN A 196 22.59 -31.55 -17.42
C ASN A 196 22.29 -32.91 -18.13
N SER A 197 23.01 -33.98 -17.78
CA SER A 197 22.77 -35.31 -18.37
C SER A 197 21.39 -35.87 -18.03
N THR A 198 20.74 -35.34 -16.97
CA THR A 198 19.40 -35.72 -16.52
C THR A 198 18.33 -34.71 -16.90
N ALA A 199 18.63 -33.76 -17.81
CA ALA A 199 17.64 -32.81 -18.33
C ALA A 199 16.55 -33.61 -19.09
N GLY A 200 15.35 -33.68 -18.53
CA GLY A 200 14.24 -34.46 -19.06
C GLY A 200 13.82 -34.10 -20.50
N THR A 201 12.80 -34.74 -21.02
CA THR A 201 12.17 -34.39 -22.31
C THR A 201 11.16 -33.25 -22.12
N ASP A 202 11.00 -32.41 -23.14
CA ASP A 202 9.92 -31.42 -23.19
C ASP A 202 8.56 -32.09 -23.46
N ARG A 203 7.49 -31.25 -23.57
CA ARG A 203 6.12 -31.76 -23.86
C ARG A 203 5.99 -32.44 -25.21
N ASP A 204 6.94 -32.19 -26.12
CA ASP A 204 6.98 -32.75 -27.48
C ASP A 204 7.93 -33.94 -27.58
N GLY A 205 8.50 -34.41 -26.45
CA GLY A 205 9.36 -35.59 -26.38
C GLY A 205 10.80 -35.37 -26.80
N GLN A 206 11.26 -34.12 -27.01
CA GLN A 206 12.66 -33.83 -27.31
C GLN A 206 13.50 -33.73 -26.03
N VAL A 207 14.69 -34.29 -26.04
CA VAL A 207 15.64 -34.21 -24.93
C VAL A 207 16.15 -32.78 -24.82
N LYS A 208 15.93 -32.14 -23.68
CA LYS A 208 16.43 -30.79 -23.41
C LYS A 208 17.95 -30.80 -23.25
N MET A 209 18.64 -29.94 -23.98
CA MET A 209 20.10 -29.80 -23.86
C MET A 209 20.54 -29.13 -22.55
N PHE A 210 19.65 -28.34 -21.95
CA PHE A 210 19.88 -27.65 -20.68
C PHE A 210 18.62 -27.70 -19.82
N ARG A 211 18.77 -27.75 -18.52
CA ARG A 211 17.67 -27.56 -17.60
C ARG A 211 17.17 -26.11 -17.70
N GLU A 212 15.86 -25.93 -17.86
CA GLU A 212 15.26 -24.60 -17.86
C GLU A 212 15.26 -24.04 -16.43
N ALA A 213 15.45 -22.73 -16.31
CA ALA A 213 15.35 -22.04 -15.03
C ALA A 213 13.96 -22.26 -14.41
N ALA A 214 13.92 -22.59 -13.12
CA ALA A 214 12.67 -22.80 -12.38
C ALA A 214 11.88 -21.49 -12.27
N LEU A 215 10.81 -21.35 -13.06
CA LEU A 215 9.98 -20.15 -13.12
C LEU A 215 8.77 -20.19 -12.16
N GLY A 216 8.52 -21.32 -11.49
CA GLY A 216 7.37 -21.50 -10.60
C GLY A 216 7.69 -22.28 -9.33
N LEU A 217 6.80 -22.21 -8.32
CA LEU A 217 6.96 -22.89 -7.04
C LEU A 217 7.04 -24.43 -7.16
N VAL A 218 6.29 -25.02 -8.09
CA VAL A 218 6.27 -26.48 -8.31
C VAL A 218 7.56 -26.93 -8.97
N ASP A 219 8.01 -26.19 -9.98
CA ASP A 219 9.25 -26.47 -10.71
C ASP A 219 10.47 -26.29 -9.81
N ALA A 220 10.46 -25.28 -8.96
CA ALA A 220 11.49 -25.03 -7.96
C ALA A 220 11.60 -26.19 -6.94
N ALA A 221 10.49 -26.78 -6.52
CA ALA A 221 10.49 -27.90 -5.58
C ALA A 221 11.04 -29.19 -6.21
N LYS A 222 10.78 -29.41 -7.51
CA LYS A 222 11.34 -30.53 -8.26
C LYS A 222 12.84 -30.35 -8.45
N GLU A 223 13.26 -29.19 -8.92
CA GLU A 223 14.66 -28.84 -9.16
C GLU A 223 15.52 -28.98 -7.90
N ARG A 224 14.99 -28.62 -6.74
CA ARG A 224 15.66 -28.80 -5.44
C ARG A 224 15.92 -30.24 -5.09
N ARG A 225 14.99 -31.15 -5.39
CA ARG A 225 15.14 -32.58 -5.15
C ARG A 225 16.22 -33.16 -6.04
N ASP A 226 16.23 -32.75 -7.30
CA ASP A 226 17.12 -33.26 -8.32
C ASP A 226 18.60 -32.86 -8.06
N ASN A 227 18.85 -31.70 -7.44
CA ASN A 227 20.19 -31.18 -7.12
C ASN A 227 20.56 -31.33 -5.63
N MET A 228 19.84 -32.14 -4.88
CA MET A 228 20.02 -32.26 -3.43
C MET A 228 21.40 -32.84 -3.06
N THR A 229 21.85 -33.87 -3.77
CA THR A 229 23.11 -34.54 -3.48
C THR A 229 24.30 -33.58 -3.57
N GLU A 230 24.35 -32.79 -4.60
CA GLU A 230 25.41 -31.81 -4.87
C GLU A 230 25.39 -30.69 -3.85
N LYS A 231 24.19 -30.19 -3.48
CA LYS A 231 24.05 -29.18 -2.42
C LYS A 231 24.52 -29.70 -1.06
N ILE A 232 24.17 -30.93 -0.69
CA ILE A 232 24.62 -31.55 0.56
C ILE A 232 26.14 -31.72 0.57
N ALA A 233 26.74 -32.16 -0.54
CA ALA A 233 28.19 -32.24 -0.68
C ALA A 233 28.87 -30.87 -0.46
N ARG A 234 28.28 -29.82 -1.04
CA ARG A 234 28.76 -28.45 -0.83
C ARG A 234 28.65 -28.00 0.64
N VAL A 235 27.56 -28.33 1.33
CA VAL A 235 27.40 -28.05 2.77
C VAL A 235 28.49 -28.73 3.59
N VAL A 236 28.80 -30.01 3.32
CA VAL A 236 29.87 -30.74 3.99
C VAL A 236 31.22 -30.10 3.71
N GLU A 237 31.49 -29.67 2.48
CA GLU A 237 32.72 -28.97 2.11
C GLU A 237 32.86 -27.64 2.88
N ILE A 238 31.80 -26.82 2.98
CA ILE A 238 31.79 -25.56 3.75
C ILE A 238 32.15 -25.82 5.21
N ILE A 239 31.52 -26.81 5.83
CA ILE A 239 31.82 -27.18 7.22
C ILE A 239 33.29 -27.62 7.40
N ASN A 240 33.79 -28.44 6.46
CA ASN A 240 35.17 -28.92 6.50
C ASN A 240 36.22 -27.83 6.26
N ARG A 241 35.88 -26.80 5.47
CA ARG A 241 36.73 -25.62 5.23
C ARG A 241 36.83 -24.69 6.46
N SER A 242 35.94 -24.86 7.46
CA SER A 242 36.01 -24.00 8.65
C SER A 242 37.31 -24.18 9.40
N GLU A 243 38.03 -23.07 9.64
CA GLU A 243 39.31 -23.06 10.31
C GLU A 243 39.18 -23.47 11.78
N ASN A 244 38.13 -23.01 12.44
CA ASN A 244 37.85 -23.38 13.81
C ASN A 244 36.93 -24.62 13.86
N LYS A 245 37.45 -25.71 14.38
CA LYS A 245 36.70 -26.98 14.50
C LYS A 245 35.60 -26.93 15.56
N ASP A 246 35.57 -25.90 16.40
CA ASP A 246 34.56 -25.69 17.42
C ASP A 246 33.40 -24.79 16.93
N ASP A 247 33.43 -24.37 15.68
CA ASP A 247 32.36 -23.59 15.09
C ASP A 247 31.01 -24.34 15.10
N HIS A 248 29.96 -23.60 15.45
CA HIS A 248 28.60 -24.06 15.43
C HIS A 248 27.93 -23.61 14.14
N PHE A 249 27.19 -24.52 13.47
CA PHE A 249 26.50 -24.23 12.23
C PHE A 249 25.01 -24.46 12.39
N LEU A 250 24.23 -23.46 11.99
CA LEU A 250 22.79 -23.54 11.84
C LEU A 250 22.46 -23.84 10.38
N LEU A 251 21.82 -24.99 10.12
CA LEU A 251 21.58 -25.52 8.79
C LEU A 251 20.09 -25.36 8.45
N TRP A 252 19.78 -24.40 7.62
CA TRP A 252 18.41 -24.12 7.24
C TRP A 252 18.01 -24.90 5.97
N HIS A 253 17.00 -25.75 6.11
CA HIS A 253 16.45 -26.55 5.03
C HIS A 253 14.93 -26.30 4.86
N ASP A 254 14.36 -26.71 3.74
CA ASP A 254 12.93 -26.57 3.45
C ASP A 254 12.24 -27.94 3.30
N LEU A 255 12.92 -28.91 2.67
CA LEU A 255 12.36 -30.22 2.40
C LEU A 255 12.79 -31.23 3.49
N GLU A 256 11.90 -32.19 3.79
CA GLU A 256 12.23 -33.29 4.72
C GLU A 256 13.40 -34.14 4.22
N ALA A 257 13.46 -34.37 2.90
CA ALA A 257 14.58 -35.08 2.29
C ALA A 257 15.93 -34.38 2.50
N GLU A 258 15.95 -33.03 2.47
CA GLU A 258 17.15 -32.23 2.80
C GLU A 258 17.58 -32.44 4.24
N ARG A 259 16.62 -32.43 5.19
CA ARG A 259 16.87 -32.73 6.61
C ARG A 259 17.55 -34.09 6.80
N GLU A 260 16.97 -35.12 6.21
CA GLU A 260 17.50 -36.50 6.33
C GLU A 260 18.90 -36.60 5.73
N ALA A 261 19.10 -35.99 4.57
CA ALA A 261 20.39 -35.99 3.90
C ALA A 261 21.48 -35.24 4.70
N LEU A 262 21.14 -34.06 5.29
CA LEU A 262 22.04 -33.31 6.17
C LEU A 262 22.44 -34.12 7.41
N CYS A 263 21.46 -34.70 8.11
CA CYS A 263 21.74 -35.49 9.31
C CYS A 263 22.53 -36.78 9.00
N LYS A 264 22.38 -37.34 7.80
CA LYS A 264 23.17 -38.51 7.35
C LYS A 264 24.60 -38.14 6.97
N ALA A 265 24.78 -37.00 6.31
CA ALA A 265 26.07 -36.58 5.77
C ALA A 265 26.97 -35.92 6.81
N ILE A 266 26.41 -35.30 7.87
CA ILE A 266 27.16 -34.53 8.87
C ILE A 266 27.13 -35.27 10.21
N PRO A 267 28.23 -35.87 10.65
CA PRO A 267 28.31 -36.57 11.94
C PRO A 267 27.97 -35.63 13.11
N GLY A 268 27.07 -36.07 13.98
CA GLY A 268 26.63 -35.28 15.14
C GLY A 268 25.56 -34.23 14.83
N CYS A 269 25.10 -34.10 13.59
CA CYS A 269 23.97 -33.23 13.26
C CYS A 269 22.68 -33.76 13.86
N LYS A 270 21.95 -32.89 14.56
CA LYS A 270 20.58 -33.15 15.02
C LYS A 270 19.61 -32.22 14.34
N ALA A 271 18.37 -32.67 14.20
CA ALA A 271 17.32 -31.87 13.57
C ALA A 271 16.13 -31.66 14.49
N VAL A 272 15.42 -30.53 14.25
CA VAL A 272 14.10 -30.26 14.82
C VAL A 272 13.08 -30.23 13.71
N TYR A 273 11.96 -30.96 13.86
CA TYR A 273 10.91 -31.12 12.86
C TYR A 273 9.52 -31.33 13.51
N GLY A 274 8.45 -30.97 12.81
CA GLY A 274 7.10 -30.83 13.38
C GLY A 274 6.43 -32.09 13.92
N SER A 275 6.83 -33.29 13.45
CA SER A 275 6.29 -34.57 13.96
C SER A 275 7.13 -35.15 15.11
N GLN A 276 8.14 -34.43 15.58
CA GLN A 276 8.99 -34.85 16.68
C GLN A 276 8.28 -34.61 18.01
N ASP A 277 8.58 -35.47 18.99
CA ASP A 277 8.18 -35.26 20.37
C ASP A 277 8.73 -33.93 20.93
N ASP A 278 7.86 -33.13 21.56
CA ASP A 278 8.17 -31.78 22.00
C ASP A 278 9.33 -31.74 23.00
N GLU A 279 9.40 -32.68 23.94
CA GLU A 279 10.51 -32.72 24.91
C GLU A 279 11.85 -33.02 24.25
N LYS A 280 11.85 -33.86 23.20
CA LYS A 280 13.07 -34.15 22.43
C LYS A 280 13.50 -32.95 21.61
N ALA A 281 12.55 -32.24 20.97
CA ALA A 281 12.83 -31.02 20.24
C ALA A 281 13.42 -29.96 21.17
N ASP A 282 12.86 -29.76 22.35
CA ASP A 282 13.32 -28.81 23.35
C ASP A 282 14.74 -29.10 23.84
N ARG A 283 15.06 -30.38 24.07
CA ARG A 283 16.44 -30.78 24.44
C ARG A 283 17.45 -30.46 23.32
N VAL A 284 17.10 -30.73 22.08
CA VAL A 284 17.97 -30.42 20.92
C VAL A 284 18.19 -28.90 20.80
N ILE A 285 17.13 -28.11 20.96
CA ILE A 285 17.22 -26.64 20.92
C ILE A 285 18.08 -26.12 22.08
N ALA A 286 17.85 -26.62 23.30
CA ALA A 286 18.63 -26.25 24.49
C ALA A 286 20.10 -26.63 24.31
N ASP A 287 20.42 -27.84 23.84
CA ASP A 287 21.76 -28.28 23.58
C ASP A 287 22.51 -27.38 22.58
N PHE A 288 21.83 -26.92 21.53
CA PHE A 288 22.40 -25.99 20.55
C PHE A 288 22.57 -24.58 21.14
N LYS A 289 21.58 -24.10 21.87
CA LYS A 289 21.59 -22.79 22.54
C LYS A 289 22.72 -22.67 23.57
N ASP A 290 23.00 -23.77 24.26
CA ASP A 290 24.06 -23.84 25.30
C ASP A 290 25.42 -24.23 24.72
N GLY A 291 25.58 -24.38 23.41
CA GLY A 291 26.81 -24.72 22.74
C GLY A 291 27.24 -26.18 22.89
N ARG A 292 26.38 -27.09 23.37
CA ARG A 292 26.68 -28.53 23.49
C ARG A 292 26.50 -29.27 22.16
N LEU A 293 25.70 -28.74 21.25
CA LEU A 293 25.45 -29.29 19.92
C LEU A 293 26.09 -28.37 18.87
N LYS A 294 26.94 -28.91 17.98
CA LYS A 294 27.62 -28.12 16.93
C LYS A 294 26.77 -27.89 15.67
N TYR A 295 25.91 -28.82 15.29
CA TYR A 295 25.16 -28.78 14.03
C TYR A 295 23.70 -28.99 14.30
N LEU A 296 22.91 -27.96 14.01
CA LEU A 296 21.45 -27.98 14.13
C LEU A 296 20.80 -27.80 12.74
N ALA A 297 20.01 -28.75 12.30
CA ALA A 297 19.19 -28.63 11.09
C ALA A 297 17.73 -28.32 11.44
N ALA A 298 17.15 -27.29 10.80
CA ALA A 298 15.78 -26.89 11.05
C ALA A 298 15.17 -26.16 9.87
N LYS A 299 13.83 -26.13 9.81
CA LYS A 299 13.10 -25.29 8.87
C LYS A 299 13.00 -23.87 9.41
N PRO A 300 13.15 -22.83 8.55
CA PRO A 300 12.93 -21.44 8.93
C PRO A 300 11.55 -21.19 9.57
N GLU A 301 10.51 -21.85 9.07
CA GLU A 301 9.14 -21.75 9.60
C GLU A 301 9.03 -22.22 11.07
N MET A 302 9.88 -23.14 11.50
CA MET A 302 9.83 -23.71 12.85
C MET A 302 10.67 -22.96 13.87
N LEU A 303 11.91 -22.67 13.53
CA LEU A 303 12.89 -22.06 14.44
C LEU A 303 13.32 -20.66 14.00
N GLY A 304 12.78 -20.15 12.89
CA GLY A 304 13.08 -18.81 12.36
C GLY A 304 12.44 -17.68 13.18
N GLU A 305 11.67 -17.96 14.22
CA GLU A 305 11.05 -16.96 15.08
C GLU A 305 11.24 -17.31 16.56
N GLY A 306 11.37 -16.30 17.42
CA GLY A 306 11.33 -16.43 18.89
C GLY A 306 12.57 -16.99 19.60
N LEU A 307 13.58 -17.52 18.91
CA LEU A 307 14.74 -18.17 19.53
C LEU A 307 16.04 -17.34 19.38
N ASN A 308 16.97 -17.53 20.32
CA ASN A 308 18.24 -16.81 20.40
C ASN A 308 19.40 -17.79 20.31
N PHE A 309 20.14 -17.77 19.19
CA PHE A 309 21.30 -18.66 18.96
C PHE A 309 22.63 -17.92 18.85
N GLN A 310 22.64 -16.58 18.91
CA GLN A 310 23.80 -15.73 18.67
C GLN A 310 24.94 -15.91 19.69
N TYR A 311 24.72 -16.49 20.84
CA TYR A 311 25.73 -16.60 21.87
C TYR A 311 26.84 -17.63 21.54
N HIS A 312 26.46 -18.67 20.81
CA HIS A 312 27.41 -19.75 20.45
C HIS A 312 27.49 -19.99 18.94
N CYS A 313 26.56 -19.45 18.17
CA CYS A 313 26.51 -19.67 16.72
C CYS A 313 26.64 -18.35 15.97
N HIS A 314 27.60 -18.30 15.04
CA HIS A 314 27.80 -17.18 14.12
C HIS A 314 27.96 -17.63 12.65
N LYS A 315 27.64 -18.89 12.36
CA LYS A 315 27.66 -19.44 11.00
C LYS A 315 26.35 -20.11 10.66
N ALA A 316 25.78 -19.75 9.51
CA ALA A 316 24.57 -20.38 8.99
C ALA A 316 24.75 -20.78 7.53
N ILE A 317 24.19 -21.93 7.18
CA ILE A 317 24.07 -22.40 5.81
C ILE A 317 22.59 -22.48 5.47
N MET A 318 22.20 -21.91 4.34
CA MET A 318 20.81 -21.75 3.97
C MET A 318 20.57 -22.16 2.52
N PHE A 319 19.62 -23.04 2.30
CA PHE A 319 19.05 -23.25 0.98
C PHE A 319 18.02 -22.15 0.70
N ILE A 320 18.10 -21.53 -0.48
CA ILE A 320 17.26 -20.38 -0.82
C ILE A 320 15.95 -20.78 -1.49
N ASP A 321 14.91 -19.97 -1.29
CA ASP A 321 13.63 -20.06 -1.98
C ASP A 321 12.97 -18.69 -2.15
N TYR A 322 11.74 -18.67 -2.68
CA TYR A 322 10.99 -17.42 -2.87
C TYR A 322 10.43 -16.81 -1.57
N ARG A 323 10.51 -17.52 -0.41
CA ARG A 323 9.97 -17.09 0.88
C ARG A 323 10.97 -16.21 1.63
N PHE A 324 11.12 -14.99 1.18
CA PHE A 324 12.12 -14.05 1.73
C PHE A 324 11.98 -13.84 3.24
N ASN A 325 10.74 -13.69 3.76
CA ASN A 325 10.54 -13.37 5.17
C ASN A 325 11.07 -14.44 6.11
N ASP A 326 10.70 -15.70 5.85
CA ASP A 326 11.10 -16.82 6.69
C ASP A 326 12.62 -16.93 6.75
N LYS A 327 13.26 -16.71 5.60
CA LYS A 327 14.74 -16.71 5.50
C LYS A 327 15.37 -15.51 6.21
N PHE A 328 14.78 -14.32 6.08
CA PHE A 328 15.26 -13.12 6.74
C PHE A 328 15.14 -13.24 8.27
N GLN A 329 14.04 -13.76 8.78
CA GLN A 329 13.86 -14.04 10.20
C GLN A 329 14.81 -15.12 10.70
N ALA A 330 15.06 -16.16 9.88
CA ALA A 330 16.05 -17.20 10.21
C ALA A 330 17.47 -16.66 10.35
N ILE A 331 17.88 -15.71 9.49
CA ILE A 331 19.18 -15.02 9.61
C ILE A 331 19.25 -14.24 10.92
N ALA A 332 18.16 -13.59 11.31
CA ALA A 332 18.09 -12.83 12.55
C ALA A 332 18.19 -13.68 13.83
N ARG A 333 18.23 -15.03 13.75
CA ARG A 333 18.48 -15.89 14.92
C ARG A 333 19.93 -15.87 15.39
N ILE A 334 20.87 -15.60 14.49
CA ILE A 334 22.29 -15.49 14.78
C ILE A 334 22.85 -14.08 14.55
N TYR A 335 22.26 -13.30 13.62
CA TYR A 335 22.65 -11.92 13.33
C TYR A 335 21.73 -10.94 14.06
N ARG A 336 21.98 -10.73 15.32
CA ARG A 336 21.16 -9.88 16.18
C ARG A 336 21.97 -9.32 17.35
N PHE A 337 21.32 -8.46 18.14
CA PHE A 337 21.85 -7.90 19.38
C PHE A 337 22.59 -8.94 20.24
N MET A 338 23.71 -8.58 20.84
CA MET A 338 24.60 -9.44 21.61
C MET A 338 25.46 -10.44 20.80
N GLN A 339 25.43 -10.42 19.47
CA GLN A 339 26.38 -11.16 18.67
C GLN A 339 27.77 -10.50 18.76
N GLN A 340 28.82 -11.26 19.10
CA GLN A 340 30.17 -10.74 19.29
C GLN A 340 31.12 -11.08 18.12
N HIS A 341 30.73 -12.00 17.25
CA HIS A 341 31.58 -12.48 16.16
C HIS A 341 30.99 -12.07 14.80
N PRO A 342 31.85 -11.81 13.79
CA PRO A 342 31.36 -11.69 12.41
C PRO A 342 30.50 -12.90 12.03
N VAL A 343 29.38 -12.66 11.38
CA VAL A 343 28.46 -13.71 11.00
C VAL A 343 28.69 -14.10 9.55
N ASP A 344 28.97 -15.38 9.32
CA ASP A 344 29.10 -15.97 7.99
C ASP A 344 27.79 -16.66 7.60
N LEU A 345 27.17 -16.16 6.55
CA LEU A 345 25.95 -16.70 5.96
C LEU A 345 26.27 -17.29 4.58
N TYR A 346 26.14 -18.59 4.43
CA TYR A 346 26.36 -19.30 3.17
C TYR A 346 25.02 -19.57 2.49
N LEU A 347 24.80 -18.96 1.32
CA LEU A 347 23.61 -19.18 0.49
C LEU A 347 23.92 -20.24 -0.57
N VAL A 348 23.41 -21.45 -0.37
CA VAL A 348 23.67 -22.59 -1.25
C VAL A 348 22.51 -22.79 -2.21
N TYR A 349 22.81 -22.79 -3.50
CA TYR A 349 21.81 -22.99 -4.54
C TYR A 349 22.42 -23.60 -5.81
N ALA A 350 21.60 -24.25 -6.64
CA ALA A 350 22.01 -24.79 -7.93
C ALA A 350 22.01 -23.71 -9.02
N GLU A 351 22.84 -23.84 -10.06
CA GLU A 351 22.87 -22.88 -11.19
C GLU A 351 21.49 -22.64 -11.79
N SER A 352 20.64 -23.67 -11.86
CA SER A 352 19.23 -23.57 -12.31
C SER A 352 18.32 -22.74 -11.37
N GLU A 353 18.73 -22.51 -10.12
CA GLU A 353 18.01 -21.70 -9.13
C GLU A 353 18.48 -20.22 -9.10
N GLY A 354 19.32 -19.78 -10.05
CA GLY A 354 19.91 -18.45 -10.08
C GLY A 354 18.87 -17.31 -10.09
N GLU A 355 17.69 -17.50 -10.69
CA GLU A 355 16.60 -16.50 -10.65
C GLU A 355 15.98 -16.38 -9.25
N ILE A 356 15.95 -17.44 -8.47
CA ILE A 356 15.51 -17.43 -7.07
C ILE A 356 16.48 -16.60 -6.24
N TYR A 357 17.79 -16.82 -6.44
CA TYR A 357 18.83 -16.02 -5.78
C TYR A 357 18.73 -14.54 -6.10
N LYS A 358 18.61 -14.18 -7.38
CA LYS A 358 18.43 -12.79 -7.81
C LYS A 358 17.20 -12.15 -7.16
N SER A 359 16.06 -12.85 -7.17
CA SER A 359 14.83 -12.38 -6.53
C SER A 359 15.00 -12.20 -5.02
N PHE A 360 15.69 -13.11 -4.34
CA PHE A 360 15.99 -13.02 -2.92
C PHE A 360 16.87 -11.80 -2.60
N MET A 361 17.94 -11.59 -3.34
CA MET A 361 18.85 -10.45 -3.16
C MET A 361 18.19 -9.13 -3.49
N GLN A 362 17.31 -9.07 -4.49
CA GLN A 362 16.52 -7.88 -4.81
C GLN A 362 15.59 -7.49 -3.66
N LYS A 363 14.87 -8.45 -3.08
CA LYS A 363 14.01 -8.22 -1.92
C LYS A 363 14.80 -7.76 -0.70
N TRP A 364 15.98 -8.33 -0.48
CA TRP A 364 16.89 -7.90 0.59
C TRP A 364 17.36 -6.46 0.40
N ALA A 365 17.77 -6.10 -0.81
CA ALA A 365 18.15 -4.73 -1.14
C ALA A 365 17.00 -3.76 -0.95
N GLN A 366 15.78 -4.11 -1.39
CA GLN A 366 14.57 -3.31 -1.20
C GLN A 366 14.25 -3.11 0.28
N HIS A 367 14.33 -4.17 1.10
CA HIS A 367 14.11 -4.08 2.54
C HIS A 367 15.12 -3.12 3.20
N ARG A 368 16.43 -3.25 2.90
CA ARG A 368 17.46 -2.34 3.40
C ARG A 368 17.21 -0.89 3.00
N GLN A 369 16.82 -0.66 1.76
CA GLN A 369 16.52 0.68 1.25
C GLN A 369 15.30 1.29 1.97
N MET A 370 14.26 0.51 2.20
CA MET A 370 13.08 0.94 2.95
C MET A 370 13.46 1.36 4.38
N VAL A 371 14.19 0.50 5.10
CA VAL A 371 14.64 0.78 6.46
C VAL A 371 15.50 2.05 6.49
N ALA A 372 16.47 2.20 5.59
CA ALA A 372 17.34 3.37 5.53
C ALA A 372 16.55 4.67 5.28
N ARG A 373 15.56 4.65 4.38
CA ARG A 373 14.68 5.81 4.11
C ARG A 373 13.88 6.21 5.34
N MET A 374 13.28 5.24 6.02
CA MET A 374 12.48 5.51 7.21
C MET A 374 13.33 6.01 8.37
N THR A 375 14.50 5.42 8.59
CA THR A 375 15.46 5.90 9.61
C THR A 375 15.92 7.33 9.32
N ASP A 376 16.20 7.67 8.05
CA ASP A 376 16.57 9.04 7.66
C ASP A 376 15.42 10.04 7.92
N ILE A 377 14.16 9.66 7.69
CA ILE A 377 12.99 10.50 8.00
C ILE A 377 12.85 10.70 9.52
N VAL A 378 13.00 9.63 10.31
CA VAL A 378 12.94 9.71 11.78
C VAL A 378 14.05 10.62 12.32
N ARG A 379 15.28 10.50 11.81
CA ARG A 379 16.41 11.36 12.19
C ARG A 379 16.19 12.83 11.84
N LYS A 380 15.62 13.09 10.65
CA LYS A 380 15.37 14.46 10.18
C LYS A 380 14.19 15.15 10.88
N ASN A 381 13.18 14.40 11.25
CA ASN A 381 11.92 14.95 11.76
C ASN A 381 11.69 14.67 13.26
N GLY A 382 12.54 13.85 13.91
CA GLY A 382 12.40 13.44 15.31
C GLY A 382 11.36 12.35 15.53
N LEU A 383 11.36 11.77 16.75
CA LEU A 383 10.47 10.68 17.17
C LEU A 383 9.07 11.12 17.53
N PHE A 384 8.94 12.36 17.93
CA PHE A 384 7.68 12.84 18.44
C PHE A 384 6.89 13.45 17.28
N GLY A 385 5.77 12.79 16.95
CA GLY A 385 4.70 13.38 16.18
C GLY A 385 4.37 14.81 16.60
N LEU A 386 4.68 15.24 17.83
CA LEU A 386 4.57 16.61 18.28
C LEU A 386 5.54 17.59 17.59
N GLN A 387 6.77 17.20 17.25
CA GLN A 387 7.64 18.06 16.41
C GLN A 387 7.44 17.80 14.91
N ALA A 388 6.97 16.62 14.54
CA ALA A 388 6.45 16.37 13.20
C ALA A 388 5.03 16.94 13.06
N GLU A 389 4.19 16.98 14.09
CA GLU A 389 2.97 17.77 14.13
C GLU A 389 3.23 19.28 14.13
N GLU A 390 4.27 19.81 14.75
CA GLU A 390 4.68 21.21 14.56
C GLU A 390 5.30 21.48 13.18
N LYS A 391 6.00 20.53 12.58
CA LYS A 391 6.53 20.61 11.19
C LYS A 391 5.59 20.04 10.15
N MET A 392 4.64 19.18 10.52
CA MET A 392 3.45 18.73 9.82
C MET A 392 2.18 19.35 10.39
N MET A 393 2.26 20.30 11.33
CA MET A 393 1.20 21.26 11.42
C MET A 393 0.99 21.69 9.99
N ARG A 394 -0.05 21.12 9.40
CA ARG A 394 -0.57 21.57 8.14
C ARG A 394 -0.38 23.05 8.16
N TRP A 395 0.46 23.51 7.27
CA TRP A 395 0.74 24.93 7.20
C TRP A 395 -0.61 25.59 7.08
N MET A 396 -1.02 26.32 8.10
CA MET A 396 -2.28 27.07 8.03
C MET A 396 -2.26 28.05 6.85
N PHE A 397 -1.05 28.33 6.35
CA PHE A 397 -0.84 29.25 5.24
C PHE A 397 0.19 28.68 4.28
N ALA A 398 -0.19 28.50 3.02
CA ALA A 398 0.78 28.29 1.95
C ALA A 398 1.65 29.56 1.83
N SER A 399 2.95 29.39 1.57
CA SER A 399 3.79 30.53 1.23
C SER A 399 3.25 31.12 -0.08
N ARG A 400 2.81 32.36 -0.03
CA ARG A 400 2.26 33.05 -1.20
C ARG A 400 3.36 33.32 -2.21
N GLU A 401 3.23 32.77 -3.40
CA GLU A 401 4.09 33.05 -4.55
C GLU A 401 3.26 33.68 -5.67
N GLU A 402 3.81 34.69 -6.33
CA GLU A 402 3.14 35.40 -7.41
C GLU A 402 4.07 35.54 -8.61
N LYS A 403 3.55 35.24 -9.79
CA LYS A 403 4.18 35.52 -11.08
C LYS A 403 3.18 36.21 -11.97
N SER A 404 3.64 37.23 -12.72
CA SER A 404 2.77 37.98 -13.62
C SER A 404 3.42 38.21 -14.97
N GLY A 405 2.62 38.24 -16.01
CA GLY A 405 2.99 38.63 -17.35
C GLY A 405 2.15 39.83 -17.82
N LYS A 406 2.23 40.17 -19.10
CA LYS A 406 1.52 41.35 -19.62
C LYS A 406 0.00 41.29 -19.49
N LEU A 407 -0.58 40.09 -19.59
CA LEU A 407 -2.04 39.88 -19.59
C LEU A 407 -2.53 38.81 -18.60
N TRP A 408 -1.63 38.32 -17.75
CA TRP A 408 -1.96 37.27 -16.77
C TRP A 408 -1.22 37.47 -15.47
N LYS A 409 -1.80 36.93 -14.42
CA LYS A 409 -1.24 36.84 -13.08
C LYS A 409 -1.51 35.45 -12.53
N ALA A 410 -0.48 34.75 -12.10
CA ALA A 410 -0.58 33.45 -11.44
C ALA A 410 -0.16 33.59 -9.99
N ILE A 411 -1.01 33.11 -9.09
CA ILE A 411 -0.80 33.19 -7.65
C ILE A 411 -0.92 31.78 -7.09
N ASN A 412 0.12 31.32 -6.40
CA ASN A 412 0.08 30.12 -5.58
C ASN A 412 -0.17 30.54 -4.13
N ASN A 413 -1.37 30.34 -3.64
CA ASN A 413 -1.80 30.65 -2.27
C ASN A 413 -3.13 29.95 -1.96
N ASP A 414 -3.60 30.08 -0.73
CA ASP A 414 -4.98 29.74 -0.37
C ASP A 414 -5.97 30.61 -1.18
N ASN A 415 -6.84 29.94 -1.93
CA ASN A 415 -7.78 30.61 -2.84
C ASN A 415 -8.86 31.42 -2.10
N VAL A 416 -9.27 31.02 -0.89
CA VAL A 416 -10.20 31.80 -0.06
C VAL A 416 -9.57 33.13 0.31
N LEU A 417 -8.32 33.11 0.80
CA LEU A 417 -7.58 34.30 1.17
C LEU A 417 -7.29 35.23 -0.02
N GLU A 418 -7.05 34.67 -1.20
CA GLU A 418 -6.88 35.51 -2.40
C GLU A 418 -8.21 36.08 -2.90
N CYS A 419 -9.31 35.32 -2.88
CA CYS A 419 -10.63 35.85 -3.22
C CYS A 419 -11.05 36.96 -2.26
N GLN A 420 -10.77 36.85 -0.95
CA GLN A 420 -11.09 37.88 0.02
C GLN A 420 -10.40 39.25 -0.24
N LYS A 421 -9.24 39.23 -0.92
CA LYS A 421 -8.52 40.45 -1.32
C LYS A 421 -9.06 41.10 -2.59
N MET A 422 -9.89 40.38 -3.34
CA MET A 422 -10.47 40.87 -4.59
C MET A 422 -11.67 41.78 -4.30
N GLU A 423 -11.83 42.81 -5.14
CA GLU A 423 -12.97 43.71 -5.07
C GLU A 423 -14.28 43.02 -5.43
N ASP A 424 -15.38 43.46 -4.86
CA ASP A 424 -16.72 43.01 -5.20
C ASP A 424 -17.00 43.24 -6.68
N ASN A 425 -17.63 42.26 -7.33
CA ASN A 425 -18.05 42.39 -8.73
C ASN A 425 -16.89 42.75 -9.70
N SER A 426 -15.70 42.20 -9.46
CA SER A 426 -14.50 42.49 -10.25
C SER A 426 -14.25 41.46 -11.37
N VAL A 427 -14.77 40.23 -11.23
CA VAL A 427 -14.48 39.09 -12.10
C VAL A 427 -15.57 38.88 -13.15
N ASP A 428 -15.19 38.75 -14.42
CA ASP A 428 -16.12 38.53 -15.53
C ASP A 428 -16.49 37.04 -15.75
N LEU A 429 -15.60 36.13 -15.41
CA LEU A 429 -15.82 34.70 -15.57
C LEU A 429 -15.00 33.93 -14.53
N ILE A 430 -15.59 32.94 -13.90
CA ILE A 430 -14.91 31.97 -13.04
C ILE A 430 -14.90 30.63 -13.77
N VAL A 431 -13.71 30.02 -13.88
CA VAL A 431 -13.52 28.65 -14.39
C VAL A 431 -12.60 27.92 -13.42
N THR A 432 -13.09 26.84 -12.82
CA THR A 432 -12.30 26.08 -11.86
C THR A 432 -12.73 24.61 -11.85
N SER A 433 -11.77 23.75 -11.51
CA SER A 433 -12.02 22.37 -11.10
C SER A 433 -11.89 22.31 -9.59
N ILE A 434 -12.96 22.01 -8.89
CA ILE A 434 -12.90 21.79 -7.45
C ILE A 434 -12.37 20.39 -7.16
N PRO A 435 -11.72 20.13 -6.01
CA PRO A 435 -11.42 18.77 -5.57
C PRO A 435 -12.71 17.95 -5.51
N PHE A 436 -12.63 16.67 -5.89
CA PHE A 436 -13.82 15.79 -5.86
C PHE A 436 -13.91 15.17 -4.46
N SER A 437 -14.28 16.01 -3.47
CA SER A 437 -14.25 15.67 -2.04
C SER A 437 -12.83 15.22 -1.62
N ASN A 438 -12.68 14.09 -0.96
CA ASN A 438 -11.41 13.52 -0.51
C ASN A 438 -10.64 12.71 -1.57
N HIS A 439 -10.96 12.89 -2.86
CA HIS A 439 -10.32 12.12 -3.93
C HIS A 439 -8.89 12.59 -4.23
N TYR A 440 -8.66 13.90 -4.17
CA TYR A 440 -7.35 14.51 -4.40
C TYR A 440 -7.03 15.50 -3.29
N GLU A 441 -5.89 15.31 -2.65
CA GLU A 441 -5.27 16.28 -1.76
C GLU A 441 -4.06 16.87 -2.47
N TYR A 442 -4.02 18.18 -2.61
CA TYR A 442 -3.01 18.90 -3.39
C TYR A 442 -1.86 19.41 -2.52
N THR A 443 -2.15 19.72 -1.27
CA THR A 443 -1.17 20.28 -0.33
C THR A 443 -1.36 19.68 1.07
N PRO A 444 -0.31 19.67 1.91
CA PRO A 444 -0.43 19.23 3.30
C PRO A 444 -1.03 20.29 4.23
N THR A 445 -1.78 21.27 3.72
CA THR A 445 -2.40 22.31 4.55
C THR A 445 -3.77 21.90 5.05
N TYR A 446 -4.19 22.42 6.20
CA TYR A 446 -5.56 22.20 6.70
C TYR A 446 -6.62 22.83 5.81
N ASN A 447 -6.24 23.83 5.02
CA ASN A 447 -7.13 24.55 4.12
C ASN A 447 -7.27 23.86 2.76
N ASP A 448 -6.57 22.74 2.52
CA ASP A 448 -6.77 21.96 1.28
C ASP A 448 -8.16 21.33 1.28
N PHE A 449 -9.00 21.72 0.34
CA PHE A 449 -10.36 21.21 0.22
C PHE A 449 -10.43 19.71 -0.09
N GLY A 450 -9.36 19.11 -0.58
CA GLY A 450 -9.25 17.67 -0.76
C GLY A 450 -9.02 16.88 0.52
N HIS A 451 -8.72 17.57 1.63
CA HIS A 451 -8.49 16.95 2.93
C HIS A 451 -9.77 16.90 3.77
N ASN A 452 -10.66 16.00 3.45
CA ASN A 452 -11.93 15.82 4.12
C ASN A 452 -12.24 14.34 4.33
N GLU A 453 -13.03 14.04 5.35
CA GLU A 453 -13.47 12.68 5.65
C GLU A 453 -14.56 12.21 4.67
N ASP A 454 -15.47 13.12 4.33
CA ASP A 454 -16.63 12.86 3.48
C ASP A 454 -17.09 14.11 2.72
N ASN A 455 -18.14 13.95 1.89
CA ASN A 455 -18.72 15.04 1.12
C ASN A 455 -19.34 16.14 1.99
N SER A 456 -19.91 15.79 3.13
CA SER A 456 -20.53 16.79 4.02
C SER A 456 -19.47 17.76 4.54
N LYS A 457 -18.34 17.22 5.02
CA LYS A 457 -17.21 18.01 5.48
C LYS A 457 -16.55 18.81 4.36
N PHE A 458 -16.47 18.24 3.16
CA PHE A 458 -16.03 18.97 1.98
C PHE A 458 -16.88 20.20 1.71
N PHE A 459 -18.21 20.06 1.68
CA PHE A 459 -19.10 21.19 1.41
C PHE A 459 -19.17 22.18 2.57
N GLU A 460 -19.02 21.75 3.83
CA GLU A 460 -18.82 22.67 4.97
C GLU A 460 -17.57 23.54 4.78
N GLN A 461 -16.49 22.99 4.27
CA GLN A 461 -15.29 23.74 3.96
C GLN A 461 -15.48 24.65 2.74
N MET A 462 -16.19 24.20 1.71
CA MET A 462 -16.55 25.01 0.56
C MET A 462 -17.46 26.21 0.91
N ASP A 463 -18.14 26.18 2.05
CA ASP A 463 -18.91 27.33 2.58
C ASP A 463 -18.03 28.58 2.85
N TYR A 464 -16.70 28.42 2.93
CA TYR A 464 -15.76 29.55 3.01
C TYR A 464 -15.41 30.13 1.62
N LEU A 465 -15.37 29.31 0.57
CA LEU A 465 -15.00 29.76 -0.77
C LEU A 465 -16.20 30.22 -1.60
N THR A 466 -17.30 29.47 -1.58
CA THR A 466 -18.42 29.69 -2.49
C THR A 466 -19.08 31.07 -2.33
N PRO A 467 -19.25 31.63 -1.11
CA PRO A 467 -19.70 33.01 -0.93
C PRO A 467 -18.74 34.05 -1.53
N GLU A 468 -17.42 33.83 -1.42
CA GLU A 468 -16.43 34.72 -2.00
C GLU A 468 -16.48 34.69 -3.54
N LEU A 469 -16.65 33.51 -4.15
CA LEU A 469 -16.87 33.39 -5.59
C LEU A 469 -18.11 34.17 -6.02
N MET A 470 -19.20 34.10 -5.24
CA MET A 470 -20.42 34.85 -5.49
C MET A 470 -20.19 36.38 -5.35
N ARG A 471 -19.42 36.81 -4.36
CA ARG A 471 -19.11 38.22 -4.10
C ARG A 471 -18.31 38.84 -5.25
N ILE A 472 -17.21 38.19 -5.65
CA ILE A 472 -16.28 38.73 -6.66
C ILE A 472 -16.81 38.67 -8.09
N LEU A 473 -17.71 37.71 -8.40
CA LEU A 473 -18.29 37.58 -9.74
C LEU A 473 -19.22 38.75 -10.03
N LYS A 474 -19.09 39.37 -11.21
CA LYS A 474 -19.97 40.45 -11.65
C LYS A 474 -21.41 39.97 -11.82
N PRO A 475 -22.44 40.80 -11.52
CA PRO A 475 -23.83 40.46 -11.70
C PRO A 475 -24.16 40.08 -13.15
N GLY A 476 -24.84 38.97 -13.31
CA GLY A 476 -25.21 38.40 -14.62
C GLY A 476 -24.15 37.55 -15.29
N ARG A 477 -22.96 37.38 -14.67
CA ARG A 477 -21.85 36.57 -15.18
C ARG A 477 -21.89 35.13 -14.69
N LEU A 478 -21.04 34.28 -15.30
CA LEU A 478 -21.03 32.84 -15.11
C LEU A 478 -19.84 32.35 -14.27
N ALA A 479 -20.10 31.29 -13.51
CA ALA A 479 -19.09 30.44 -12.91
C ALA A 479 -19.24 29.02 -13.51
N CYS A 480 -18.13 28.49 -14.03
CA CYS A 480 -18.03 27.17 -14.64
C CYS A 480 -17.24 26.27 -13.68
N ILE A 481 -17.90 25.27 -13.12
CA ILE A 481 -17.33 24.41 -12.08
C ILE A 481 -17.19 23.00 -12.63
N HIS A 482 -15.97 22.55 -12.81
CA HIS A 482 -15.68 21.19 -13.27
C HIS A 482 -15.76 20.20 -12.10
N VAL A 483 -16.47 19.11 -12.30
CA VAL A 483 -16.69 18.03 -11.33
C VAL A 483 -16.81 16.67 -11.99
N LYS A 484 -16.66 15.62 -11.20
CA LYS A 484 -16.86 14.22 -11.61
C LYS A 484 -17.56 13.44 -10.51
N ASP A 485 -18.52 12.59 -10.90
CA ASP A 485 -19.11 11.62 -10.00
C ASP A 485 -18.13 10.46 -9.74
N ARG A 486 -18.26 9.82 -8.60
CA ARG A 486 -17.33 8.78 -8.14
C ARG A 486 -18.01 7.44 -7.94
N VAL A 487 -17.24 6.38 -8.09
CA VAL A 487 -17.67 5.05 -7.67
C VAL A 487 -17.36 4.89 -6.18
N LEU A 488 -18.37 4.64 -5.38
CA LEU A 488 -18.22 4.15 -4.01
C LEU A 488 -18.19 2.62 -4.05
N PHE A 489 -17.14 2.02 -3.52
CA PHE A 489 -17.02 0.57 -3.43
C PHE A 489 -17.86 0.03 -2.26
N GLY A 490 -18.22 -1.25 -2.33
CA GLY A 490 -19.10 -1.87 -1.35
C GLY A 490 -18.63 -1.81 0.10
N ASN A 491 -17.33 -1.72 0.35
CA ASN A 491 -16.77 -1.48 1.68
C ASN A 491 -17.01 -0.05 2.19
N ALA A 492 -17.16 0.92 1.29
CA ALA A 492 -17.45 2.31 1.67
C ALA A 492 -18.96 2.56 1.83
N THR A 493 -19.81 1.78 1.16
CA THR A 493 -21.27 1.89 1.27
C THR A 493 -21.83 1.18 2.51
N GLY A 494 -21.10 0.22 3.06
CA GLY A 494 -21.54 -0.62 4.17
C GLY A 494 -22.50 -1.76 3.79
N ASP A 495 -23.04 -1.77 2.58
CA ASP A 495 -23.98 -2.78 2.07
C ASP A 495 -23.36 -3.82 1.13
N GLY A 496 -22.04 -3.70 0.89
CA GLY A 496 -21.28 -4.61 0.04
C GLY A 496 -21.47 -4.38 -1.47
N MET A 497 -22.29 -3.44 -1.87
CA MET A 497 -22.58 -3.13 -3.28
C MET A 497 -21.86 -1.83 -3.73
N PRO A 498 -21.23 -1.82 -4.91
CA PRO A 498 -20.71 -0.59 -5.48
C PRO A 498 -21.86 0.30 -5.96
N THR A 499 -21.78 1.60 -5.66
CA THR A 499 -22.73 2.62 -6.13
C THR A 499 -22.00 3.84 -6.68
N ILE A 500 -22.74 4.82 -7.17
CA ILE A 500 -22.21 6.13 -7.57
C ILE A 500 -22.48 7.14 -6.47
N ASP A 501 -21.43 7.88 -6.11
CA ASP A 501 -21.55 9.11 -5.33
C ASP A 501 -21.97 10.24 -6.25
N PRO A 502 -23.18 10.82 -6.09
CA PRO A 502 -23.70 11.86 -6.97
C PRO A 502 -23.09 13.22 -6.64
N PHE A 503 -21.76 13.32 -6.69
CA PHE A 503 -21.02 14.52 -6.29
C PHE A 503 -21.39 15.74 -7.14
N SER A 504 -21.69 15.54 -8.42
CA SER A 504 -22.10 16.62 -9.32
C SER A 504 -23.44 17.25 -8.89
N GLU A 505 -24.43 16.43 -8.49
CA GLU A 505 -25.70 16.89 -7.96
C GLU A 505 -25.56 17.61 -6.63
N MET A 506 -24.74 17.07 -5.73
CA MET A 506 -24.44 17.71 -4.44
C MET A 506 -23.80 19.09 -4.65
N THR A 507 -22.90 19.22 -5.62
CA THR A 507 -22.30 20.50 -6.01
C THR A 507 -23.38 21.48 -6.51
N VAL A 508 -24.31 21.02 -7.34
CA VAL A 508 -25.42 21.88 -7.79
C VAL A 508 -26.21 22.43 -6.60
N PHE A 509 -26.61 21.57 -5.67
CA PHE A 509 -27.38 22.02 -4.49
C PHE A 509 -26.58 22.95 -3.59
N HIS A 510 -25.27 22.71 -3.42
CA HIS A 510 -24.40 23.58 -2.66
C HIS A 510 -24.33 25.00 -3.26
N TYR A 511 -24.09 25.15 -4.56
CA TYR A 511 -24.06 26.47 -5.22
C TYR A 511 -25.41 27.16 -5.21
N LEU A 512 -26.52 26.42 -5.36
CA LEU A 512 -27.88 26.97 -5.22
C LEU A 512 -28.12 27.53 -3.80
N LYS A 513 -27.68 26.83 -2.76
CA LYS A 513 -27.75 27.30 -1.36
C LYS A 513 -27.09 28.69 -1.21
N HIS A 514 -25.98 28.93 -1.92
CA HIS A 514 -25.24 30.20 -1.90
C HIS A 514 -25.76 31.26 -2.88
N GLY A 515 -26.93 31.07 -3.47
CA GLY A 515 -27.63 32.09 -4.26
C GLY A 515 -27.34 32.08 -5.76
N PHE A 516 -26.47 31.20 -6.25
CA PHE A 516 -26.27 31.01 -7.68
C PHE A 516 -27.52 30.45 -8.34
N ARG A 517 -27.65 30.64 -9.66
CA ARG A 517 -28.67 30.01 -10.50
C ARG A 517 -27.99 28.97 -11.40
N TYR A 518 -28.50 27.76 -11.37
CA TYR A 518 -28.00 26.68 -12.21
C TYR A 518 -28.50 26.87 -13.65
N MET A 519 -27.57 26.89 -14.59
CA MET A 519 -27.85 27.15 -16.01
C MET A 519 -27.76 25.90 -16.88
N GLY A 520 -27.34 24.78 -16.31
CA GLY A 520 -27.12 23.52 -17.00
C GLY A 520 -25.70 23.00 -16.84
N ARG A 521 -25.39 21.93 -17.54
CA ARG A 521 -24.06 21.31 -17.53
C ARG A 521 -23.56 21.00 -18.92
N ILE A 522 -22.26 21.06 -19.09
CA ILE A 522 -21.56 20.52 -20.25
C ILE A 522 -21.05 19.15 -19.83
N THR A 523 -21.39 18.13 -20.60
CA THR A 523 -20.84 16.79 -20.38
C THR A 523 -19.52 16.69 -21.14
N VAL A 524 -18.46 16.33 -20.44
CA VAL A 524 -17.16 16.03 -21.02
C VAL A 524 -17.14 14.53 -21.30
N ASP A 525 -17.09 14.18 -22.59
CA ASP A 525 -17.05 12.79 -23.01
C ASP A 525 -15.69 12.19 -22.69
N THR A 526 -15.67 11.12 -21.94
CA THR A 526 -14.47 10.39 -21.54
C THR A 526 -14.50 8.99 -22.11
N ASP A 527 -13.34 8.41 -22.44
CA ASP A 527 -13.25 7.02 -22.83
C ASP A 527 -13.57 6.11 -21.64
N VAL A 528 -14.85 5.70 -21.57
CA VAL A 528 -15.35 4.88 -20.46
C VAL A 528 -14.63 3.54 -20.33
N VAL A 529 -14.10 2.98 -21.41
CA VAL A 529 -13.33 1.73 -21.37
C VAL A 529 -11.98 1.99 -20.72
N ARG A 530 -11.31 3.07 -21.06
CA ARG A 530 -10.03 3.45 -20.50
C ARG A 530 -10.16 3.90 -19.04
N GLU A 531 -11.13 4.74 -18.73
CA GLU A 531 -11.30 5.36 -17.42
C GLU A 531 -11.99 4.44 -16.40
N ASN A 532 -12.91 3.59 -16.86
CA ASN A 532 -13.81 2.81 -15.99
C ASN A 532 -13.67 1.29 -16.11
N ASN A 533 -12.86 0.76 -17.05
CA ASN A 533 -12.69 -0.69 -17.22
C ASN A 533 -12.07 -1.40 -15.99
N GLN A 534 -11.45 -0.64 -15.13
CA GLN A 534 -10.79 -1.12 -13.91
C GLN A 534 -11.71 -1.08 -12.69
N THR A 535 -12.88 -0.50 -12.83
CA THR A 535 -13.96 -0.59 -11.85
C THR A 535 -14.82 -1.80 -12.18
N TYR A 536 -15.46 -2.40 -11.19
CA TYR A 536 -16.42 -3.49 -11.41
C TYR A 536 -17.57 -3.13 -12.36
N ARG A 537 -17.67 -1.89 -12.77
CA ARG A 537 -18.77 -1.33 -13.54
C ARG A 537 -18.79 -1.73 -15.01
N LEU A 538 -17.60 -1.95 -15.61
CA LEU A 538 -17.45 -2.25 -17.03
C LEU A 538 -16.51 -3.45 -17.28
N GLY A 539 -16.16 -4.21 -16.24
CA GLY A 539 -15.23 -5.34 -16.35
C GLY A 539 -15.81 -6.49 -17.16
N TYR A 540 -15.08 -6.96 -18.17
CA TYR A 540 -15.49 -8.09 -19.02
C TYR A 540 -15.90 -9.32 -18.20
N THR A 541 -15.11 -9.69 -17.19
CA THR A 541 -15.38 -10.86 -16.34
C THR A 541 -16.69 -10.71 -15.55
N GLU A 542 -17.00 -9.51 -15.09
CA GLU A 542 -18.24 -9.26 -14.36
C GLU A 542 -19.45 -9.28 -15.30
N MET A 543 -19.32 -8.73 -16.51
CA MET A 543 -20.36 -8.84 -17.54
C MET A 543 -20.71 -10.28 -17.88
N CYS A 544 -19.69 -11.17 -17.92
CA CYS A 544 -19.90 -12.60 -18.16
C CYS A 544 -20.58 -13.34 -17.01
N LYS A 545 -20.58 -12.78 -15.79
CA LYS A 545 -21.26 -13.35 -14.62
C LYS A 545 -22.68 -12.86 -14.49
N ASP A 546 -22.84 -11.57 -14.22
CA ASP A 546 -24.11 -10.91 -14.04
C ASP A 546 -23.97 -9.40 -14.30
N GLY A 547 -24.52 -8.92 -15.41
CA GLY A 547 -24.45 -7.52 -15.80
C GLY A 547 -25.18 -6.57 -14.86
N SER A 548 -26.09 -7.07 -14.00
CA SER A 548 -26.83 -6.23 -13.04
C SER A 548 -25.94 -5.62 -11.96
N LYS A 549 -24.76 -6.22 -11.69
CA LYS A 549 -23.73 -5.67 -10.80
C LYS A 549 -23.02 -4.46 -11.38
N MET A 550 -23.15 -4.23 -12.68
CA MET A 550 -22.39 -3.24 -13.42
C MET A 550 -23.18 -1.94 -13.52
N GLY A 551 -22.53 -0.82 -13.20
CA GLY A 551 -23.09 0.51 -13.46
C GLY A 551 -22.62 1.05 -14.81
N ILE A 552 -23.08 2.25 -15.15
CA ILE A 552 -22.61 3.01 -16.31
C ILE A 552 -21.27 3.69 -16.04
N GLY A 553 -20.59 4.16 -17.08
CA GLY A 553 -19.41 5.03 -16.96
C GLY A 553 -19.75 6.35 -16.25
N CYS A 554 -18.75 7.00 -15.68
CA CYS A 554 -18.88 8.31 -15.06
C CYS A 554 -18.21 9.36 -15.96
N PRO A 555 -18.96 10.10 -16.77
CA PRO A 555 -18.42 11.25 -17.49
C PRO A 555 -18.04 12.36 -16.50
N GLU A 556 -17.30 13.35 -17.00
CA GLU A 556 -17.04 14.57 -16.25
C GLU A 556 -18.03 15.65 -16.64
N TYR A 557 -18.24 16.61 -15.77
CA TYR A 557 -19.19 17.69 -16.00
C TYR A 557 -18.56 19.04 -15.72
N VAL A 558 -18.90 20.03 -16.57
CA VAL A 558 -18.72 21.44 -16.26
C VAL A 558 -20.09 22.01 -15.94
N LEU A 559 -20.32 22.27 -14.66
CA LEU A 559 -21.57 22.85 -14.15
C LEU A 559 -21.55 24.36 -14.37
N LEU A 560 -22.61 24.91 -14.97
CA LEU A 560 -22.73 26.31 -15.27
C LEU A 560 -23.63 26.99 -14.24
N PHE A 561 -23.10 27.95 -13.54
CA PHE A 561 -23.82 28.76 -12.55
C PHE A 561 -23.77 30.22 -12.93
N ARG A 562 -24.85 30.96 -12.59
CA ARG A 562 -24.98 32.38 -12.88
C ARG A 562 -25.27 33.17 -11.64
N LYS A 563 -24.54 34.27 -11.43
CA LYS A 563 -24.95 35.33 -10.48
C LYS A 563 -26.08 36.12 -11.09
N LEU A 564 -27.14 36.39 -10.33
CA LEU A 564 -28.24 37.19 -10.83
C LEU A 564 -27.78 38.61 -11.19
N PRO A 565 -28.28 39.22 -12.26
CA PRO A 565 -28.10 40.65 -12.53
C PRO A 565 -28.86 41.47 -11.49
N SER A 566 -28.46 42.73 -11.31
CA SER A 566 -29.17 43.65 -10.40
C SER A 566 -30.56 43.97 -10.88
N ASP A 567 -30.73 44.09 -12.20
CA ASP A 567 -32.06 44.19 -12.85
C ASP A 567 -32.48 42.86 -13.49
N THR A 568 -33.27 42.11 -12.77
CA THR A 568 -33.75 40.79 -13.24
C THR A 568 -34.81 40.91 -14.33
N SER A 569 -35.42 42.08 -14.54
CA SER A 569 -36.48 42.27 -15.57
C SER A 569 -35.93 42.13 -16.99
N ARG A 570 -34.68 42.47 -17.22
CA ARG A 570 -34.02 42.40 -18.52
C ARG A 570 -33.28 41.09 -18.77
N ALA A 571 -32.97 40.35 -17.72
CA ALA A 571 -32.21 39.11 -17.75
C ALA A 571 -30.79 39.23 -18.35
N TYR A 572 -30.27 40.41 -18.62
CA TYR A 572 -28.93 40.67 -19.09
C TYR A 572 -27.98 40.90 -17.92
N ALA A 573 -26.67 40.76 -18.15
CA ALA A 573 -25.65 41.21 -17.17
C ALA A 573 -25.72 42.73 -17.01
N ASP A 574 -25.38 43.26 -15.82
CA ASP A 574 -25.37 44.71 -15.56
C ASP A 574 -24.43 45.44 -16.51
N LEU A 575 -23.31 44.79 -16.88
CA LEU A 575 -22.40 45.27 -17.91
C LEU A 575 -22.40 44.25 -19.06
N PRO A 576 -23.33 44.36 -20.03
CA PRO A 576 -23.44 43.39 -21.09
C PRO A 576 -22.29 43.51 -22.11
N VAL A 577 -21.78 42.36 -22.54
CA VAL A 577 -20.84 42.32 -23.68
C VAL A 577 -21.65 42.25 -24.95
N THR A 578 -21.73 43.36 -25.65
CA THR A 578 -22.42 43.44 -26.93
C THR A 578 -21.48 43.09 -28.07
N LYS A 579 -22.01 42.42 -29.08
CA LYS A 579 -21.30 42.11 -30.34
C LYS A 579 -21.91 42.91 -31.45
N ASN A 580 -21.04 43.52 -32.29
CA ASN A 580 -21.52 44.22 -33.46
C ASN A 580 -22.02 43.22 -34.52
N LYS A 581 -23.20 43.46 -35.10
CA LYS A 581 -23.77 42.57 -36.11
C LYS A 581 -22.91 42.44 -37.38
N SER A 582 -22.04 43.42 -37.67
CA SER A 582 -21.11 43.34 -38.78
C SER A 582 -19.93 42.39 -38.49
N GLU A 583 -19.61 42.21 -37.22
CA GLU A 583 -18.50 41.35 -36.77
C GLU A 583 -18.99 39.95 -36.34
N TYR A 584 -20.21 39.86 -35.85
CA TYR A 584 -20.85 38.61 -35.41
C TYR A 584 -21.96 38.23 -36.37
N SER A 585 -21.63 37.50 -37.44
CA SER A 585 -22.54 37.09 -38.49
C SER A 585 -23.54 36.03 -38.01
N LEU A 586 -24.65 35.88 -38.79
CA LEU A 586 -25.65 34.81 -38.55
C LEU A 586 -24.99 33.41 -38.65
N ALA A 587 -24.06 33.22 -39.57
CA ALA A 587 -23.35 31.96 -39.72
C ALA A 587 -22.51 31.66 -38.45
N ARG A 588 -21.80 32.68 -37.94
CA ARG A 588 -21.04 32.52 -36.68
C ARG A 588 -21.98 32.20 -35.53
N TRP A 589 -23.15 32.84 -35.43
CA TRP A 589 -24.14 32.52 -34.40
C TRP A 589 -24.61 31.07 -34.50
N GLN A 590 -24.83 30.55 -35.71
CA GLN A 590 -25.23 29.15 -35.89
C GLN A 590 -24.22 28.18 -35.34
N ILE A 591 -22.91 28.44 -35.57
CA ILE A 591 -21.83 27.60 -35.01
C ILE A 591 -21.86 27.62 -33.49
N ASP A 592 -21.90 28.80 -32.91
CA ASP A 592 -21.87 28.97 -31.46
C ASP A 592 -23.13 28.31 -30.83
N ALA A 593 -24.28 28.42 -31.48
CA ALA A 593 -25.52 27.78 -31.04
C ALA A 593 -25.44 26.25 -31.10
N HIS A 594 -24.91 25.71 -32.20
CA HIS A 594 -24.73 24.28 -32.35
C HIS A 594 -23.67 23.74 -31.40
N ALA A 595 -22.58 24.47 -31.14
CA ALA A 595 -21.57 24.10 -30.15
C ALA A 595 -22.19 24.04 -28.75
N SER A 596 -23.03 25.00 -28.38
CA SER A 596 -23.77 24.98 -27.13
C SER A 596 -24.73 23.81 -27.03
N TRP A 597 -25.44 23.48 -28.10
CA TRP A 597 -26.31 22.30 -28.18
C TRP A 597 -25.54 21.00 -28.02
N LYS A 598 -24.43 20.87 -28.75
CA LYS A 598 -23.52 19.71 -28.68
C LYS A 598 -22.99 19.52 -27.26
N SER A 599 -22.53 20.60 -26.62
CA SER A 599 -22.00 20.55 -25.26
C SER A 599 -23.05 20.11 -24.22
N SER A 600 -24.33 20.26 -24.52
CA SER A 600 -25.41 19.71 -23.70
C SER A 600 -25.67 18.21 -23.92
N GLY A 601 -24.95 17.57 -24.84
CA GLY A 601 -25.08 16.15 -25.15
C GLY A 601 -26.23 15.80 -26.12
N ASN A 602 -26.91 16.80 -26.68
CA ASN A 602 -28.09 16.53 -27.50
C ASN A 602 -27.79 16.16 -28.96
N SER A 603 -26.76 16.75 -29.57
CA SER A 603 -26.43 16.48 -30.95
C SER A 603 -24.95 16.74 -31.24
N LEU A 604 -24.38 15.93 -32.11
CA LEU A 604 -23.02 16.14 -32.62
C LEU A 604 -23.09 16.96 -33.91
N LEU A 605 -22.32 18.04 -34.02
CA LEU A 605 -22.12 18.77 -35.27
C LEU A 605 -21.28 17.91 -36.22
N SER A 606 -21.85 17.57 -37.37
CA SER A 606 -21.10 16.94 -38.46
C SER A 606 -20.59 17.99 -39.46
N TYR A 607 -19.69 17.57 -40.34
CA TYR A 607 -19.22 18.42 -41.42
C TYR A 607 -20.39 18.84 -42.33
N GLU A 608 -21.31 17.95 -42.58
CA GLU A 608 -22.48 18.22 -43.42
C GLU A 608 -23.42 19.27 -42.79
N ASP A 609 -23.57 19.26 -41.47
CA ASP A 609 -24.35 20.27 -40.74
C ASP A 609 -23.74 21.68 -40.88
N MET A 610 -22.43 21.76 -41.12
CA MET A 610 -21.68 23.01 -41.24
C MET A 610 -21.53 23.47 -42.68
N LYS A 611 -21.77 22.59 -43.64
CA LYS A 611 -21.69 22.88 -45.08
C LYS A 611 -22.79 23.89 -45.47
N GLY A 612 -22.36 25.01 -46.05
CA GLY A 612 -23.28 26.08 -46.44
C GLY A 612 -23.50 27.17 -45.38
N THR A 613 -22.91 27.08 -44.20
CA THR A 613 -23.01 28.13 -43.17
C THR A 613 -22.05 29.31 -43.41
N GLY A 614 -21.23 29.26 -44.48
CA GLY A 614 -20.25 30.29 -44.77
C GLY A 614 -19.02 30.29 -43.86
N ILE A 615 -18.84 29.21 -43.07
CA ILE A 615 -17.65 29.02 -42.22
C ILE A 615 -16.48 28.60 -43.08
N ASP A 616 -15.35 29.28 -42.92
CA ASP A 616 -14.14 28.91 -43.62
C ASP A 616 -13.58 27.55 -43.11
N THR A 617 -12.77 26.91 -43.95
CA THR A 617 -12.16 25.61 -43.66
C THR A 617 -11.24 25.63 -42.45
N VAL A 618 -10.73 26.77 -42.02
CA VAL A 618 -9.88 26.93 -40.86
C VAL A 618 -10.67 26.77 -39.57
N SER A 619 -11.83 27.42 -39.49
CA SER A 619 -12.74 27.26 -38.35
C SER A 619 -13.26 25.82 -38.22
N TYR A 620 -13.51 25.17 -39.39
CA TYR A 620 -13.91 23.75 -39.39
C TYR A 620 -12.78 22.80 -38.97
N THR A 621 -11.55 23.06 -39.44
CA THR A 621 -10.39 22.25 -39.06
C THR A 621 -10.16 22.32 -37.55
N HIS A 622 -10.34 23.49 -36.94
CA HIS A 622 -10.25 23.64 -35.50
C HIS A 622 -11.35 22.87 -34.76
N LEU A 623 -12.59 22.91 -35.23
CA LEU A 623 -13.68 22.14 -34.65
C LEU A 623 -13.46 20.63 -34.80
N ARG A 624 -12.94 20.19 -35.95
CA ARG A 624 -12.66 18.77 -36.16
C ARG A 624 -11.39 18.29 -35.44
N ALA A 625 -10.42 19.15 -35.22
CA ALA A 625 -9.27 18.83 -34.37
C ALA A 625 -9.75 18.53 -32.94
N HIS A 626 -10.72 19.27 -32.43
CA HIS A 626 -11.39 18.95 -31.17
C HIS A 626 -12.21 17.65 -31.19
N GLU A 627 -12.68 17.22 -32.37
CA GLU A 627 -13.37 15.93 -32.52
C GLU A 627 -12.40 14.75 -32.64
N THR A 628 -11.22 14.95 -33.23
CA THR A 628 -10.21 13.91 -33.39
C THR A 628 -9.26 13.83 -32.19
N ASP A 629 -9.03 14.96 -31.51
CA ASP A 629 -8.28 15.03 -30.26
C ASP A 629 -9.19 14.87 -29.02
N GLN A 630 -10.03 13.84 -29.03
CA GLN A 630 -10.81 13.42 -27.85
C GLN A 630 -9.95 13.09 -26.62
N TYR A 631 -8.64 13.28 -26.74
CA TYR A 631 -7.63 12.95 -25.73
C TYR A 631 -6.92 14.18 -25.14
N LEU A 632 -7.29 15.41 -25.53
CA LEU A 632 -6.58 16.64 -25.13
C LEU A 632 -7.50 17.72 -24.51
N VAL A 633 -8.51 17.31 -23.78
CA VAL A 633 -9.23 18.25 -22.89
C VAL A 633 -9.27 17.69 -21.48
#